data_0a0b0761eede4acc45297552586041ba
#
_entry.id   0a0b0761eede4acc45297552586041ba
#
_cell.length_a   1.000
_cell.length_b   1.000
_cell.length_c   1.000
_cell.angle_alpha   90.00
_cell.angle_beta   90.00
_cell.angle_gamma   90.00
#
_symmetry.space_group_name_H-M   'P 1'
#
loop_
_entity.id
_entity.type
_entity.pdbx_description
1 polymer ?
#
loop_
_entity_poly.entity_id
_entity_poly.type
_entity_poly.pdbx_seq_one_letter_code
_entity_poly.pdbx_strand_id
1 'polypeptide(L)'
;MKRIIPILFCALMALTSCQKKNAPLFRGDYSFKTSGSVTLDEIVTEGGTGDSFTVSLPNEIGQLEISALDNGKDSVRVVMNTMGGEVVVTHAFCKDNEIFLRDYKKNTLLFTGDSLTLKNDLRVKAFGQMYEDNTLILNMVYEGEAETNERSFKIYGDDIRMAAIRNN
;
A
#
# COMPACT_ATOMS: atom_id res chain seq x y z
N MET A 1 22.32 58.13 -2.10
CA MET A 1 22.41 56.71 -1.75
C MET A 1 21.30 56.31 -0.77
N LYS A 2 20.01 56.27 -1.18
CA LYS A 2 18.87 55.98 -0.26
C LYS A 2 17.68 55.25 -0.90
N ARG A 3 17.91 54.37 -1.88
CA ARG A 3 16.76 53.66 -2.55
C ARG A 3 16.98 52.18 -2.85
N ILE A 4 17.97 51.51 -2.24
CA ILE A 4 18.29 50.09 -2.56
C ILE A 4 17.77 49.13 -1.47
N ILE A 5 17.43 49.62 -0.26
CA ILE A 5 17.05 48.78 0.88
C ILE A 5 15.65 48.10 0.73
N PRO A 6 14.61 48.74 0.14
CA PRO A 6 13.29 48.06 0.08
C PRO A 6 13.22 46.90 -0.93
N ILE A 7 14.06 46.87 -1.95
CA ILE A 7 14.03 45.80 -2.98
C ILE A 7 14.63 44.51 -2.43
N LEU A 8 15.63 44.61 -1.56
CA LEU A 8 16.24 43.43 -0.94
C LEU A 8 15.29 42.71 0.05
N PHE A 9 14.42 43.50 0.71
CA PHE A 9 13.47 42.95 1.67
C PHE A 9 12.31 42.20 1.01
N CYS A 10 11.87 42.61 -0.18
CA CYS A 10 10.87 41.89 -0.98
C CYS A 10 11.41 40.59 -1.56
N ALA A 11 12.69 40.52 -1.91
CA ALA A 11 13.32 39.30 -2.41
C ALA A 11 13.49 38.22 -1.32
N LEU A 12 13.66 38.60 -0.05
CA LEU A 12 13.73 37.63 1.06
C LEU A 12 12.39 37.06 1.44
N MET A 13 11.28 37.75 1.19
CA MET A 13 9.92 37.25 1.47
C MET A 13 9.43 36.24 0.42
N ALA A 14 10.02 36.26 -0.78
CA ALA A 14 9.66 35.29 -1.86
C ALA A 14 10.28 33.90 -1.65
N LEU A 15 11.22 33.74 -0.69
CA LEU A 15 11.87 32.47 -0.39
C LEU A 15 11.18 31.66 0.73
N THR A 16 10.13 32.20 1.35
CA THR A 16 9.22 31.34 2.13
C THR A 16 8.35 30.55 1.16
N SER A 17 8.99 29.67 0.38
CA SER A 17 8.32 28.62 -0.35
C SER A 17 7.43 27.90 0.65
N CYS A 18 6.13 28.09 0.50
CA CYS A 18 5.12 27.37 1.25
C CYS A 18 5.36 25.89 0.92
N GLN A 19 6.11 25.17 1.77
CA GLN A 19 6.31 23.74 1.59
C GLN A 19 4.91 23.11 1.59
N LYS A 20 4.46 22.72 0.40
CA LYS A 20 3.17 22.09 0.20
C LYS A 20 3.16 20.85 1.08
N LYS A 21 2.28 20.81 2.07
CA LYS A 21 2.10 19.62 2.91
C LYS A 21 1.37 18.57 2.08
N ASN A 22 1.99 17.44 1.84
CA ASN A 22 1.41 16.41 0.98
C ASN A 22 0.47 15.47 1.76
N ALA A 23 0.76 15.19 3.02
CA ALA A 23 -0.06 14.34 3.87
C ALA A 23 -1.56 14.72 3.93
N PRO A 24 -1.98 16.00 3.97
CA PRO A 24 -3.41 16.37 4.00
C PRO A 24 -4.20 15.87 2.79
N LEU A 25 -3.57 15.69 1.63
CA LEU A 25 -4.23 15.19 0.42
C LEU A 25 -4.81 13.78 0.64
N PHE A 26 -4.13 12.95 1.42
CA PHE A 26 -4.47 11.54 1.62
C PHE A 26 -5.35 11.28 2.83
N ARG A 27 -5.51 12.24 3.76
CA ARG A 27 -6.28 12.03 5.00
C ARG A 27 -7.75 11.83 4.71
N GLY A 28 -8.35 10.87 5.41
CA GLY A 28 -9.78 10.56 5.33
C GLY A 28 -10.07 9.10 5.51
N ASP A 29 -11.35 8.79 5.41
CA ASP A 29 -11.89 7.44 5.45
C ASP A 29 -12.26 7.01 4.03
N TYR A 30 -11.93 5.77 3.70
CA TYR A 30 -12.11 5.22 2.36
C TYR A 30 -12.75 3.84 2.46
N SER A 31 -13.58 3.53 1.47
CA SER A 31 -13.99 2.15 1.19
C SER A 31 -13.08 1.59 0.10
N PHE A 32 -12.50 0.42 0.30
CA PHE A 32 -11.57 -0.16 -0.67
C PHE A 32 -12.01 -1.52 -1.19
N LYS A 33 -11.49 -1.84 -2.37
CA LYS A 33 -11.53 -3.16 -2.99
C LYS A 33 -10.14 -3.49 -3.51
N THR A 34 -9.64 -4.69 -3.17
CA THR A 34 -8.39 -5.25 -3.69
C THR A 34 -8.70 -6.37 -4.68
N SER A 35 -7.93 -6.43 -5.77
CA SER A 35 -7.99 -7.48 -6.78
C SER A 35 -6.62 -7.75 -7.34
N GLY A 36 -6.42 -8.92 -7.94
CA GLY A 36 -5.16 -9.30 -8.57
C GLY A 36 -4.94 -10.80 -8.57
N SER A 37 -3.70 -11.18 -8.82
CA SER A 37 -3.27 -12.58 -8.85
C SER A 37 -1.90 -12.75 -8.20
N VAL A 38 -1.60 -13.96 -7.78
CA VAL A 38 -0.29 -14.37 -7.30
C VAL A 38 0.21 -15.57 -8.09
N THR A 39 1.52 -15.66 -8.26
CA THR A 39 2.20 -16.86 -8.76
C THR A 39 2.64 -17.70 -7.57
N LEU A 40 2.40 -19.00 -7.66
CA LEU A 40 2.80 -20.00 -6.73
C LEU A 40 3.88 -20.87 -7.39
N ASP A 41 5.10 -20.81 -6.87
CA ASP A 41 6.22 -21.62 -7.33
C ASP A 41 6.50 -22.73 -6.32
N GLU A 42 6.35 -23.99 -6.74
CA GLU A 42 6.59 -25.13 -5.85
C GLU A 42 8.04 -25.20 -5.37
N ILE A 43 8.19 -25.38 -4.07
CA ILE A 43 9.50 -25.55 -3.43
C ILE A 43 9.87 -27.05 -3.48
N VAL A 44 10.79 -27.42 -4.37
CA VAL A 44 11.29 -28.80 -4.49
C VAL A 44 12.60 -28.97 -3.73
N THR A 45 12.68 -30.04 -2.96
CA THR A 45 13.82 -30.28 -2.05
C THR A 45 15.06 -30.89 -2.70
N GLU A 46 14.95 -31.55 -3.85
CA GLU A 46 16.11 -32.12 -4.59
C GLU A 46 15.84 -32.18 -6.10
N GLY A 47 16.64 -31.46 -6.89
CA GLY A 47 16.90 -31.68 -8.32
C GLY A 47 15.72 -31.76 -9.31
N GLY A 48 14.51 -31.61 -8.82
CA GLY A 48 13.28 -31.60 -9.63
C GLY A 48 12.93 -30.21 -10.15
N THR A 49 12.15 -30.13 -11.23
CA THR A 49 11.47 -28.93 -11.68
C THR A 49 10.15 -28.87 -10.92
N GLY A 50 9.98 -27.83 -10.08
CA GLY A 50 8.68 -27.58 -9.43
C GLY A 50 7.66 -26.99 -10.41
N ASP A 51 6.39 -27.18 -10.09
CA ASP A 51 5.29 -26.56 -10.81
C ASP A 51 5.19 -25.07 -10.48
N SER A 52 4.81 -24.28 -11.48
CA SER A 52 4.51 -22.84 -11.30
C SER A 52 3.14 -22.56 -11.89
N PHE A 53 2.28 -21.91 -11.13
CA PHE A 53 0.94 -21.55 -11.60
C PHE A 53 0.44 -20.23 -10.99
N THR A 54 -0.42 -19.53 -11.71
CA THR A 54 -1.01 -18.26 -11.27
C THR A 54 -2.41 -18.50 -10.72
N VAL A 55 -2.69 -17.93 -9.54
CA VAL A 55 -3.97 -18.01 -8.86
C VAL A 55 -4.56 -16.60 -8.74
N SER A 56 -5.79 -16.43 -9.22
CA SER A 56 -6.53 -15.19 -9.00
C SER A 56 -6.97 -15.09 -7.54
N LEU A 57 -6.77 -13.92 -6.95
CA LEU A 57 -7.22 -13.64 -5.59
C LEU A 57 -8.69 -13.23 -5.60
N PRO A 58 -9.51 -13.72 -4.64
CA PRO A 58 -10.84 -13.16 -4.42
C PRO A 58 -10.75 -11.67 -4.11
N ASN A 59 -11.78 -10.92 -4.52
CA ASN A 59 -11.85 -9.51 -4.17
C ASN A 59 -11.96 -9.34 -2.65
N GLU A 60 -10.98 -8.69 -2.07
CA GLU A 60 -11.02 -8.28 -0.68
C GLU A 60 -11.58 -6.86 -0.59
N ILE A 61 -12.56 -6.65 0.27
CA ILE A 61 -13.18 -5.34 0.50
C ILE A 61 -13.04 -4.95 1.97
N GLY A 62 -13.03 -3.64 2.23
CA GLY A 62 -12.87 -3.15 3.59
C GLY A 62 -12.89 -1.63 3.70
N GLN A 63 -12.45 -1.14 4.86
CA GLN A 63 -12.30 0.27 5.19
C GLN A 63 -10.83 0.62 5.37
N LEU A 64 -10.44 1.78 4.84
CA LEU A 64 -9.10 2.33 4.96
C LEU A 64 -9.21 3.70 5.63
N GLU A 65 -8.55 3.87 6.77
CA GLU A 65 -8.40 5.16 7.45
C GLU A 65 -6.99 5.68 7.27
N ILE A 66 -6.86 6.91 6.80
CA ILE A 66 -5.58 7.61 6.70
C ILE A 66 -5.63 8.85 7.59
N SER A 67 -4.81 8.87 8.64
CA SER A 67 -4.78 9.93 9.64
C SER A 67 -3.40 10.57 9.78
N ALA A 68 -3.35 11.74 10.43
CA ALA A 68 -2.08 12.44 10.65
C ALA A 68 -1.18 11.67 11.61
N LEU A 69 0.13 11.75 11.38
CA LEU A 69 1.13 11.51 12.42
C LEU A 69 1.48 12.83 13.11
N ASP A 70 1.60 12.83 14.43
CA ASP A 70 1.75 14.03 15.27
C ASP A 70 2.92 14.95 14.90
N ASN A 71 3.96 14.42 14.27
CA ASN A 71 5.15 15.19 13.86
C ASN A 71 5.45 15.16 12.36
N GLY A 72 4.56 14.59 11.54
CA GLY A 72 4.81 14.34 10.12
C GLY A 72 4.12 15.34 9.19
N LYS A 73 4.91 16.19 8.50
CA LYS A 73 4.38 17.04 7.42
C LYS A 73 3.94 16.21 6.21
N ASP A 74 4.68 15.12 5.95
CA ASP A 74 4.57 14.27 4.77
C ASP A 74 4.39 12.79 5.13
N SER A 75 4.01 12.50 6.37
CA SER A 75 3.78 11.14 6.83
C SER A 75 2.39 10.98 7.43
N VAL A 76 1.81 9.81 7.24
CA VAL A 76 0.47 9.45 7.71
C VAL A 76 0.48 8.07 8.36
N ARG A 77 -0.46 7.86 9.25
CA ARG A 77 -0.83 6.55 9.76
C ARG A 77 -1.92 5.97 8.85
N VAL A 78 -1.80 4.71 8.52
CA VAL A 78 -2.71 3.97 7.65
C VAL A 78 -3.25 2.77 8.42
N VAL A 79 -4.56 2.65 8.50
CA VAL A 79 -5.27 1.52 9.11
C VAL A 79 -6.19 0.90 8.06
N MET A 80 -6.01 -0.37 7.77
CA MET A 80 -6.87 -1.12 6.86
C MET A 80 -7.63 -2.18 7.66
N ASN A 81 -8.96 -2.13 7.58
CA ASN A 81 -9.84 -3.12 8.20
C ASN A 81 -10.54 -3.89 7.07
N THR A 82 -10.21 -5.16 6.91
CA THR A 82 -10.87 -6.01 5.92
C THR A 82 -12.20 -6.53 6.46
N MET A 83 -13.15 -6.82 5.59
CA MET A 83 -14.41 -7.47 6.01
C MET A 83 -14.18 -8.88 6.54
N GLY A 84 -13.03 -9.50 6.26
CA GLY A 84 -12.58 -10.76 6.86
C GLY A 84 -12.10 -10.64 8.30
N GLY A 85 -12.08 -9.42 8.86
CA GLY A 85 -11.69 -9.16 10.25
C GLY A 85 -10.19 -8.92 10.48
N GLU A 86 -9.38 -8.97 9.41
CA GLU A 86 -7.96 -8.61 9.53
C GLU A 86 -7.80 -7.09 9.68
N VAL A 87 -6.96 -6.67 10.61
CA VAL A 87 -6.60 -5.27 10.84
C VAL A 87 -5.10 -5.08 10.60
N VAL A 88 -4.77 -4.26 9.62
CA VAL A 88 -3.39 -3.87 9.33
C VAL A 88 -3.17 -2.43 9.75
N VAL A 89 -2.10 -2.16 10.50
CA VAL A 89 -1.67 -0.81 10.87
C VAL A 89 -0.26 -0.59 10.35
N THR A 90 -0.09 0.44 9.52
CA THR A 90 1.21 0.83 8.99
C THR A 90 1.33 2.34 8.90
N HIS A 91 2.47 2.83 8.43
CA HIS A 91 2.72 4.25 8.16
C HIS A 91 3.04 4.43 6.68
N ALA A 92 2.84 5.63 6.18
CA ALA A 92 3.19 5.96 4.82
C ALA A 92 3.88 7.33 4.73
N PHE A 93 4.74 7.48 3.73
CA PHE A 93 5.31 8.74 3.31
C PHE A 93 4.55 9.25 2.08
N CYS A 94 4.25 10.54 2.06
CA CYS A 94 3.50 11.21 1.00
C CYS A 94 4.38 12.23 0.29
N LYS A 95 4.38 12.20 -1.04
CA LYS A 95 5.10 13.15 -1.88
C LYS A 95 4.21 13.53 -3.06
N ASP A 96 3.89 14.80 -3.18
CA ASP A 96 2.94 15.30 -4.18
C ASP A 96 1.60 14.54 -4.11
N ASN A 97 1.20 13.83 -5.15
CA ASN A 97 0.03 12.96 -5.17
C ASN A 97 0.36 11.47 -5.00
N GLU A 98 1.60 11.14 -4.62
CA GLU A 98 2.07 9.77 -4.41
C GLU A 98 2.12 9.43 -2.92
N ILE A 99 1.86 8.18 -2.60
CA ILE A 99 1.93 7.60 -1.26
C ILE A 99 2.73 6.30 -1.28
N PHE A 100 3.66 6.15 -0.34
CA PHE A 100 4.52 4.98 -0.20
C PHE A 100 4.32 4.39 1.19
N LEU A 101 3.68 3.25 1.28
CA LEU A 101 3.46 2.56 2.54
C LEU A 101 4.77 1.90 3.00
N ARG A 102 5.02 1.97 4.30
CA ARG A 102 6.07 1.13 4.90
C ARG A 102 5.64 -0.33 4.78
N ASP A 103 6.59 -1.21 4.45
CA ASP A 103 6.35 -2.65 4.38
C ASP A 103 5.59 -3.13 5.62
N TYR A 104 4.59 -3.93 5.41
CA TYR A 104 3.78 -4.51 6.48
C TYR A 104 3.55 -6.00 6.27
N LYS A 105 3.02 -6.65 7.28
CA LYS A 105 2.67 -8.06 7.24
C LYS A 105 1.16 -8.22 7.13
N LYS A 106 0.74 -9.22 6.36
CA LYS A 106 -0.64 -9.65 6.19
C LYS A 106 -0.70 -11.13 6.56
N ASN A 107 -1.63 -11.49 7.45
CA ASN A 107 -1.73 -12.85 7.97
C ASN A 107 -2.82 -13.67 7.28
N THR A 108 -3.61 -13.07 6.40
CA THR A 108 -4.64 -13.74 5.64
C THR A 108 -4.44 -13.52 4.14
N LEU A 109 -4.59 -14.59 3.37
CA LEU A 109 -4.73 -14.54 1.92
C LEU A 109 -5.77 -15.59 1.54
N LEU A 110 -6.83 -15.11 0.92
CA LEU A 110 -7.89 -16.02 0.44
C LEU A 110 -7.46 -16.56 -0.93
N PHE A 111 -7.55 -17.87 -1.09
CA PHE A 111 -7.37 -18.54 -2.38
C PHE A 111 -8.72 -19.05 -2.89
N THR A 112 -8.90 -19.02 -4.21
CA THR A 112 -10.10 -19.54 -4.83
C THR A 112 -9.91 -21.02 -5.12
N GLY A 113 -10.63 -21.88 -4.43
CA GLY A 113 -10.85 -23.29 -4.84
C GLY A 113 -9.91 -24.35 -4.28
N ASP A 114 -8.83 -23.99 -3.58
CA ASP A 114 -7.86 -24.96 -3.08
C ASP A 114 -7.61 -24.83 -1.57
N SER A 115 -7.21 -25.95 -0.95
CA SER A 115 -6.82 -26.01 0.47
C SER A 115 -5.41 -25.43 0.72
N LEU A 116 -5.10 -24.31 0.04
CA LEU A 116 -3.86 -23.56 0.26
C LEU A 116 -3.98 -22.73 1.53
N THR A 117 -2.98 -22.83 2.39
CA THR A 117 -2.87 -22.02 3.60
C THR A 117 -1.54 -21.26 3.61
N LEU A 118 -1.52 -20.07 4.20
CA LEU A 118 -0.27 -19.35 4.41
C LEU A 118 0.57 -20.08 5.46
N LYS A 119 1.84 -20.30 5.14
CA LYS A 119 2.81 -20.87 6.07
C LYS A 119 3.33 -19.84 7.07
N ASN A 120 3.46 -18.59 6.59
CA ASN A 120 3.91 -17.43 7.36
C ASN A 120 3.15 -16.19 6.91
N ASP A 121 3.23 -15.11 7.71
CA ASP A 121 2.70 -13.81 7.28
C ASP A 121 3.32 -13.37 5.95
N LEU A 122 2.47 -12.90 5.03
CA LEU A 122 2.93 -12.26 3.80
C LEU A 122 3.60 -10.93 4.10
N ARG A 123 4.70 -10.67 3.43
CA ARG A 123 5.26 -9.33 3.33
C ARG A 123 4.57 -8.58 2.21
N VAL A 124 4.07 -7.39 2.52
CA VAL A 124 3.40 -6.52 1.54
C VAL A 124 4.17 -5.22 1.40
N LYS A 125 4.47 -4.88 0.15
CA LYS A 125 4.94 -3.55 -0.26
C LYS A 125 3.81 -2.88 -1.03
N ALA A 126 3.56 -1.60 -0.75
CA ALA A 126 2.49 -0.88 -1.44
C ALA A 126 2.88 0.57 -1.71
N PHE A 127 2.55 1.05 -2.90
CA PHE A 127 2.72 2.43 -3.31
C PHE A 127 1.57 2.83 -4.25
N GLY A 128 1.25 4.10 -4.31
CA GLY A 128 0.15 4.51 -5.15
C GLY A 128 -0.01 6.00 -5.30
N GLN A 129 -1.14 6.39 -5.88
CA GLN A 129 -1.44 7.76 -6.22
C GLN A 129 -2.89 8.13 -5.88
N MET A 130 -3.06 9.40 -5.47
CA MET A 130 -4.37 10.03 -5.35
C MET A 130 -4.75 10.68 -6.69
N TYR A 131 -5.95 10.40 -7.15
CA TYR A 131 -6.54 10.97 -8.36
C TYR A 131 -7.50 12.11 -8.03
N GLU A 132 -7.83 12.95 -9.02
CA GLU A 132 -8.68 14.14 -8.86
C GLU A 132 -10.10 13.82 -8.38
N ASP A 133 -10.59 12.63 -8.66
CA ASP A 133 -11.92 12.13 -8.22
C ASP A 133 -11.93 11.61 -6.77
N ASN A 134 -10.88 11.87 -5.99
CA ASN A 134 -10.66 11.34 -4.65
C ASN A 134 -10.51 9.81 -4.57
N THR A 135 -10.14 9.18 -5.67
CA THR A 135 -9.79 7.77 -5.70
C THR A 135 -8.30 7.60 -5.41
N LEU A 136 -7.98 6.79 -4.41
CA LEU A 136 -6.61 6.34 -4.12
C LEU A 136 -6.40 4.97 -4.74
N ILE A 137 -5.39 4.84 -5.61
CA ILE A 137 -4.98 3.56 -6.18
C ILE A 137 -3.65 3.16 -5.57
N LEU A 138 -3.59 1.98 -4.96
CA LEU A 138 -2.37 1.36 -4.48
C LEU A 138 -2.03 0.14 -5.34
N ASN A 139 -0.80 0.08 -5.83
CA ASN A 139 -0.20 -1.12 -6.41
C ASN A 139 0.54 -1.84 -5.29
N MET A 140 0.34 -3.14 -5.18
CA MET A 140 0.87 -3.94 -4.09
C MET A 140 1.69 -5.11 -4.61
N VAL A 141 2.75 -5.43 -3.89
CA VAL A 141 3.58 -6.61 -4.13
C VAL A 141 3.48 -7.52 -2.91
N TYR A 142 3.09 -8.77 -3.13
CA TYR A 142 3.00 -9.80 -2.09
C TYR A 142 4.16 -10.77 -2.23
N GLU A 143 4.80 -11.06 -1.11
CA GLU A 143 5.89 -12.04 -1.00
C GLU A 143 5.64 -12.93 0.23
N GLY A 144 5.74 -14.25 0.07
CA GLY A 144 5.53 -15.18 1.18
C GLY A 144 5.62 -16.64 0.80
N GLU A 145 5.06 -17.49 1.65
CA GLU A 145 5.01 -18.93 1.44
C GLU A 145 3.60 -19.44 1.77
N ALA A 146 3.14 -20.42 0.99
CA ALA A 146 1.93 -21.18 1.25
C ALA A 146 2.23 -22.68 1.21
N GLU A 147 1.31 -23.45 1.76
CA GLU A 147 1.42 -24.90 1.77
C GLU A 147 0.03 -25.56 1.58
N THR A 148 0.06 -26.75 1.01
CA THR A 148 -1.00 -27.76 1.11
C THR A 148 -0.52 -28.86 2.05
N ASN A 149 -1.32 -29.90 2.25
CA ASN A 149 -0.90 -31.08 3.02
C ASN A 149 0.33 -31.79 2.44
N GLU A 150 0.64 -31.59 1.16
CA GLU A 150 1.65 -32.34 0.43
C GLU A 150 2.78 -31.49 -0.15
N ARG A 151 2.54 -30.19 -0.36
CA ARG A 151 3.45 -29.29 -1.11
C ARG A 151 3.60 -27.95 -0.43
N SER A 152 4.77 -27.33 -0.62
CA SER A 152 5.05 -25.97 -0.21
C SER A 152 5.35 -25.10 -1.42
N PHE A 153 4.95 -23.83 -1.38
CA PHE A 153 5.06 -22.88 -2.47
C PHE A 153 5.62 -21.55 -2.00
N LYS A 154 6.44 -20.92 -2.84
CA LYS A 154 6.72 -19.49 -2.73
C LYS A 154 5.58 -18.74 -3.38
N ILE A 155 5.16 -17.65 -2.74
CA ILE A 155 4.14 -16.72 -3.25
C ILE A 155 4.85 -15.47 -3.75
N TYR A 156 4.54 -15.07 -4.97
CA TYR A 156 4.90 -13.78 -5.51
C TYR A 156 3.72 -13.19 -6.29
N GLY A 157 3.39 -11.91 -6.05
CA GLY A 157 2.39 -11.20 -6.81
C GLY A 157 2.74 -9.73 -6.88
N ASP A 158 2.82 -9.18 -8.08
CA ASP A 158 3.09 -7.77 -8.38
C ASP A 158 1.97 -7.10 -9.18
N ASP A 159 0.96 -7.88 -9.59
CA ASP A 159 -0.25 -7.38 -10.25
C ASP A 159 -1.43 -7.36 -9.27
N ILE A 160 -1.21 -6.77 -8.09
CA ILE A 160 -2.25 -6.63 -7.08
C ILE A 160 -2.56 -5.15 -6.91
N ARG A 161 -3.84 -4.81 -7.04
CA ARG A 161 -4.30 -3.43 -7.01
C ARG A 161 -5.42 -3.24 -6.00
N MET A 162 -5.27 -2.23 -5.15
CA MET A 162 -6.33 -1.71 -4.28
C MET A 162 -6.86 -0.41 -4.86
N ALA A 163 -8.16 -0.34 -5.08
CA ALA A 163 -8.86 0.91 -5.38
C ALA A 163 -9.65 1.33 -4.14
N ALA A 164 -9.37 2.52 -3.62
CA ALA A 164 -9.99 3.07 -2.44
C ALA A 164 -10.68 4.40 -2.76
N ILE A 165 -11.96 4.49 -2.49
CA ILE A 165 -12.79 5.68 -2.73
C ILE A 165 -13.04 6.37 -1.40
N ARG A 166 -12.76 7.68 -1.34
CA ARG A 166 -12.98 8.46 -0.13
C ARG A 166 -14.47 8.54 0.18
N ASN A 167 -14.82 8.25 1.43
CA ASN A 167 -16.16 8.43 1.95
C ASN A 167 -16.43 9.94 2.15
N ASN A 168 -17.59 10.41 1.73
CA ASN A 168 -18.02 11.81 1.89
C ASN A 168 -18.57 12.07 3.29
#